data_134b7be72f08dab90b29fcc0f8bf0462
#
_entry.id   134b7be72f08dab90b29fcc0f8bf0462
#
_cell.length_a   1.000
_cell.length_b   1.000
_cell.length_c   1.000
_cell.angle_alpha   90.00
_cell.angle_beta   90.00
_cell.angle_gamma   90.00
#
_symmetry.space_group_name_H-M   'P 1'
#
loop_
_entity.id
_entity.type
_entity.pdbx_description
1 polymer ?
#
loop_
_entity_poly.entity_id
_entity_poly.type
_entity_poly.pdbx_seq_one_letter_code
_entity_poly.pdbx_strand_id
1 'polypeptide(L)'
;MLRYTLLNNGWRIVSGPLILILIPTYLTTIDQGYWYLFFSLTAIFSIADMGISQLILQYTAQAARTLKLENGKITGSDEDKKTLSYIFNKTERQLRNVGNLVFVVILAIGVAFIERHNNLNIYYIAAWVIYAAAAYINFKNYYFSNFIEGLHFITSSQRMKFFCSIVGTIVTASLLVLGFGIYALSIGLVISSMILLFYYQTHFIKPIRVFAVSHASPKSYELSKFDVLAKKYIISFISGYLIFNTFVPVSSLVGSSEFSGKVGLSIALVMAIFALANSFIQVKIPIINSHIASGQASLAHSIFKKSLWIGFLFYSGLAVVSVIIFSLVEHPFLVKLESRMLTLTAFIILLACYGLQLLVNSYATYVRAFNIEPFMSGSMMLAVWVPISSFIAIYSNHSEYLFAGWLASFALWLPYTIYLYMQKK
;
A
#
# COMPACT_ATOMS: atom_id res chain seq x y z
N MET A 1 -16.48 -13.31 -11.18
CA MET A 1 -15.99 -12.26 -10.27
C MET A 1 -14.96 -12.78 -9.27
N LEU A 2 -15.34 -13.61 -8.31
CA LEU A 2 -14.49 -14.15 -7.23
C LEU A 2 -13.18 -14.79 -7.74
N ARG A 3 -13.23 -15.55 -8.84
CA ARG A 3 -12.06 -16.28 -9.40
C ARG A 3 -10.86 -15.37 -9.69
N TYR A 4 -11.05 -14.25 -10.41
CA TYR A 4 -9.91 -13.38 -10.77
C TYR A 4 -9.42 -12.55 -9.59
N THR A 5 -10.27 -12.19 -8.66
CA THR A 5 -9.85 -11.55 -7.41
C THR A 5 -8.98 -12.49 -6.57
N LEU A 6 -9.37 -13.76 -6.45
CA LEU A 6 -8.58 -14.78 -5.76
C LEU A 6 -7.26 -15.07 -6.48
N LEU A 7 -7.27 -15.17 -7.82
CA LEU A 7 -6.05 -15.37 -8.60
C LEU A 7 -5.08 -14.19 -8.45
N ASN A 8 -5.57 -12.95 -8.49
CA ASN A 8 -4.75 -11.75 -8.31
C ASN A 8 -4.11 -11.70 -6.91
N ASN A 9 -4.90 -11.98 -5.87
CA ASN A 9 -4.37 -12.02 -4.51
C ASN A 9 -3.40 -13.19 -4.30
N GLY A 10 -3.70 -14.38 -4.83
CA GLY A 10 -2.82 -15.54 -4.79
C GLY A 10 -1.49 -15.28 -5.50
N TRP A 11 -1.52 -14.64 -6.68
CA TRP A 11 -0.31 -14.27 -7.41
C TRP A 11 0.58 -13.30 -6.60
N ARG A 12 -0.03 -12.31 -5.95
CA ARG A 12 0.74 -11.37 -5.09
C ARG A 12 1.43 -12.08 -3.93
N ILE A 13 0.83 -13.13 -3.37
CA ILE A 13 1.44 -13.94 -2.32
C ILE A 13 2.66 -14.71 -2.85
N VAL A 14 2.64 -15.16 -4.09
CA VAL A 14 3.77 -15.91 -4.70
C VAL A 14 4.84 -14.96 -5.27
N SER A 15 4.44 -13.91 -5.97
CA SER A 15 5.37 -12.98 -6.63
C SER A 15 6.20 -12.16 -5.66
N GLY A 16 5.65 -11.82 -4.49
CA GLY A 16 6.37 -11.07 -3.45
C GLY A 16 7.63 -11.81 -2.97
N PRO A 17 7.52 -13.02 -2.42
CA PRO A 17 8.68 -13.83 -2.02
C PRO A 17 9.66 -14.10 -3.16
N LEU A 18 9.18 -14.33 -4.39
CA LEU A 18 10.05 -14.51 -5.56
C LEU A 18 10.97 -13.29 -5.76
N ILE A 19 10.42 -12.08 -5.78
CA ILE A 19 11.22 -10.87 -5.94
C ILE A 19 12.13 -10.64 -4.73
N LEU A 20 11.66 -10.93 -3.50
CA LEU A 20 12.47 -10.81 -2.28
C LEU A 20 13.73 -11.71 -2.30
N ILE A 21 13.68 -12.88 -2.95
CA ILE A 21 14.82 -13.77 -3.14
C ILE A 21 15.76 -13.24 -4.24
N LEU A 22 15.21 -12.72 -5.34
CA LEU A 22 16.00 -12.24 -6.47
C LEU A 22 16.78 -10.97 -6.16
N ILE A 23 16.24 -10.05 -5.35
CA ILE A 23 16.89 -8.79 -4.97
C ILE A 23 18.29 -9.02 -4.39
N PRO A 24 18.48 -9.74 -3.25
CA PRO A 24 19.81 -9.93 -2.67
C PRO A 24 20.71 -10.80 -3.53
N THR A 25 20.15 -11.58 -4.46
CA THR A 25 20.91 -12.46 -5.33
C THR A 25 21.57 -11.71 -6.48
N TYR A 26 20.84 -10.78 -7.13
CA TYR A 26 21.25 -10.14 -8.38
C TYR A 26 21.59 -8.64 -8.25
N LEU A 27 21.15 -7.96 -7.20
CA LEU A 27 21.48 -6.54 -7.01
C LEU A 27 22.77 -6.36 -6.18
N THR A 28 23.43 -5.23 -6.41
CA THR A 28 24.46 -4.74 -5.48
C THR A 28 23.81 -4.24 -4.18
N THR A 29 24.61 -4.02 -3.12
CA THR A 29 24.10 -3.43 -1.86
C THR A 29 23.53 -2.04 -2.07
N ILE A 30 24.17 -1.25 -2.92
CA ILE A 30 23.74 0.12 -3.26
C ILE A 30 22.44 0.10 -4.07
N ASP A 31 22.34 -0.75 -5.11
CA ASP A 31 21.12 -0.89 -5.91
C ASP A 31 19.93 -1.36 -5.07
N GLN A 32 20.18 -2.28 -4.12
CA GLN A 32 19.17 -2.71 -3.14
C GLN A 32 18.66 -1.52 -2.31
N GLY A 33 19.57 -0.62 -1.90
CA GLY A 33 19.23 0.61 -1.18
C GLY A 33 18.31 1.50 -1.99
N TYR A 34 18.66 1.79 -3.23
CA TYR A 34 17.83 2.59 -4.13
C TYR A 34 16.51 1.92 -4.49
N TRP A 35 16.48 0.58 -4.62
CA TRP A 35 15.25 -0.18 -4.84
C TRP A 35 14.21 0.12 -3.77
N TYR A 36 14.58 -0.02 -2.50
CA TYR A 36 13.65 0.21 -1.38
C TYR A 36 13.37 1.70 -1.14
N LEU A 37 14.36 2.57 -1.41
CA LEU A 37 14.16 4.01 -1.33
C LEU A 37 13.12 4.47 -2.36
N PHE A 38 13.23 4.05 -3.63
CA PHE A 38 12.29 4.37 -4.69
C PHE A 38 10.87 3.90 -4.34
N PHE A 39 10.76 2.67 -3.83
CA PHE A 39 9.49 2.13 -3.36
C PHE A 39 8.89 2.97 -2.23
N SER A 40 9.66 3.33 -1.21
CA SER A 40 9.20 4.11 -0.07
C SER A 40 8.82 5.54 -0.43
N LEU A 41 9.59 6.20 -1.31
CA LEU A 41 9.27 7.56 -1.77
C LEU A 41 7.99 7.59 -2.60
N THR A 42 7.78 6.63 -3.50
CA THR A 42 6.56 6.58 -4.32
C THR A 42 5.31 6.18 -3.53
N ALA A 43 5.46 5.58 -2.35
CA ALA A 43 4.34 5.34 -1.44
C ALA A 43 3.64 6.65 -0.99
N ILE A 44 4.26 7.82 -1.18
CA ILE A 44 3.61 9.15 -1.01
C ILE A 44 2.35 9.28 -1.88
N PHE A 45 2.27 8.59 -3.01
CA PHE A 45 1.02 8.56 -3.80
C PHE A 45 -0.17 8.01 -3.01
N SER A 46 0.04 7.18 -1.99
CA SER A 46 -1.03 6.76 -1.09
C SER A 46 -1.61 7.92 -0.26
N ILE A 47 -0.79 8.92 0.06
CA ILE A 47 -1.24 10.18 0.69
C ILE A 47 -2.05 10.99 -0.33
N ALA A 48 -1.57 11.07 -1.57
CA ALA A 48 -2.25 11.79 -2.64
C ALA A 48 -3.64 11.20 -2.95
N ASP A 49 -3.82 9.90 -2.73
CA ASP A 49 -5.12 9.23 -2.83
C ASP A 49 -6.12 9.72 -1.76
N MET A 50 -5.65 10.01 -0.55
CA MET A 50 -6.50 10.53 0.54
C MET A 50 -7.77 9.71 0.80
N GLY A 51 -7.79 8.42 0.43
CA GLY A 51 -8.98 7.57 0.46
C GLY A 51 -10.06 7.93 -0.56
N ILE A 52 -9.77 8.85 -1.48
CA ILE A 52 -10.71 9.31 -2.50
C ILE A 52 -11.09 8.17 -3.44
N SER A 53 -10.15 7.28 -3.76
CA SER A 53 -10.41 6.11 -4.59
C SER A 53 -11.51 5.21 -4.01
N GLN A 54 -11.55 5.05 -2.70
CA GLN A 54 -12.61 4.29 -2.00
C GLN A 54 -13.97 4.99 -2.10
N LEU A 55 -13.99 6.31 -1.98
CA LEU A 55 -15.21 7.10 -2.16
C LEU A 55 -15.68 7.05 -3.61
N ILE A 56 -14.76 7.12 -4.58
CA ILE A 56 -15.09 6.95 -6.01
C ILE A 56 -15.78 5.62 -6.24
N LEU A 57 -15.24 4.52 -5.71
CA LEU A 57 -15.84 3.19 -5.84
C LEU A 57 -17.28 3.19 -5.28
N GLN A 58 -17.50 3.74 -4.08
CA GLN A 58 -18.79 3.74 -3.41
C GLN A 58 -19.83 4.60 -4.15
N TYR A 59 -19.50 5.85 -4.46
CA TYR A 59 -20.42 6.78 -5.13
C TYR A 59 -20.70 6.37 -6.59
N THR A 60 -19.70 5.85 -7.28
CA THR A 60 -19.88 5.30 -8.64
C THR A 60 -20.82 4.09 -8.61
N ALA A 61 -20.65 3.18 -7.63
CA ALA A 61 -21.51 2.02 -7.49
C ALA A 61 -22.97 2.41 -7.12
N GLN A 62 -23.16 3.49 -6.37
CA GLN A 62 -24.50 4.02 -6.09
C GLN A 62 -25.16 4.59 -7.36
N ALA A 63 -24.44 5.41 -8.11
CA ALA A 63 -24.94 5.99 -9.37
C ALA A 63 -25.18 4.91 -10.45
N ALA A 64 -24.36 3.85 -10.46
CA ALA A 64 -24.45 2.76 -11.43
C ALA A 64 -25.67 1.82 -11.22
N ARG A 65 -26.43 1.94 -10.16
CA ARG A 65 -27.60 1.08 -9.89
C ARG A 65 -28.64 1.13 -10.99
N THR A 66 -28.85 2.30 -11.58
CA THR A 66 -29.85 2.55 -12.63
C THR A 66 -29.22 2.75 -14.01
N LEU A 67 -27.87 2.79 -14.08
CA LEU A 67 -27.14 3.00 -15.31
C LEU A 67 -26.68 1.68 -15.93
N LYS A 68 -26.82 1.55 -17.25
CA LYS A 68 -26.28 0.43 -18.02
C LYS A 68 -25.32 0.96 -19.07
N LEU A 69 -24.20 0.30 -19.22
CA LEU A 69 -23.26 0.54 -20.33
C LEU A 69 -23.51 -0.51 -21.41
N GLU A 70 -24.21 -0.12 -22.47
CA GLU A 70 -24.53 -0.97 -23.60
C GLU A 70 -23.97 -0.34 -24.87
N ASN A 71 -23.18 -1.12 -25.62
CA ASN A 71 -22.55 -0.70 -26.89
C ASN A 71 -21.79 0.65 -26.80
N GLY A 72 -21.10 0.90 -25.67
CA GLY A 72 -20.37 2.15 -25.45
C GLY A 72 -21.22 3.37 -25.11
N LYS A 73 -22.54 3.20 -24.93
CA LYS A 73 -23.46 4.26 -24.48
C LYS A 73 -23.95 3.98 -23.08
N ILE A 74 -23.99 5.04 -22.23
CA ILE A 74 -24.54 4.96 -20.89
C ILE A 74 -26.02 5.35 -20.95
N THR A 75 -26.89 4.39 -20.64
CA THR A 75 -28.35 4.55 -20.58
C THR A 75 -28.82 4.51 -19.13
N GLY A 76 -29.93 5.19 -18.78
CA GLY A 76 -30.52 5.22 -17.47
C GLY A 76 -31.00 6.60 -17.05
N SER A 77 -31.24 6.82 -15.74
CA SER A 77 -31.72 8.07 -15.16
C SER A 77 -30.78 9.24 -15.45
N ASP A 78 -31.34 10.40 -15.85
CA ASP A 78 -30.55 11.62 -16.12
C ASP A 78 -29.89 12.18 -14.87
N GLU A 79 -30.46 11.92 -13.70
CA GLU A 79 -29.92 12.31 -12.40
C GLU A 79 -28.63 11.53 -12.09
N ASP A 80 -28.65 10.21 -12.27
CA ASP A 80 -27.49 9.36 -12.06
C ASP A 80 -26.40 9.59 -13.12
N LYS A 81 -26.79 9.91 -14.36
CA LYS A 81 -25.85 10.34 -15.40
C LYS A 81 -25.11 11.61 -15.02
N LYS A 82 -25.80 12.63 -14.47
CA LYS A 82 -25.18 13.87 -13.96
C LYS A 82 -24.25 13.59 -12.78
N THR A 83 -24.67 12.75 -11.84
CA THR A 83 -23.87 12.34 -10.68
C THR A 83 -22.60 11.63 -11.13
N LEU A 84 -22.71 10.66 -12.05
CA LEU A 84 -21.56 9.94 -12.58
C LEU A 84 -20.57 10.87 -13.30
N SER A 85 -21.08 11.77 -14.15
CA SER A 85 -20.26 12.78 -14.84
C SER A 85 -19.52 13.69 -13.89
N TYR A 86 -20.18 14.12 -12.82
CA TYR A 86 -19.54 14.95 -11.80
C TYR A 86 -18.42 14.20 -11.07
N ILE A 87 -18.67 12.96 -10.62
CA ILE A 87 -17.66 12.12 -9.95
C ILE A 87 -16.46 11.95 -10.86
N PHE A 88 -16.68 11.62 -12.12
CA PHE A 88 -15.62 11.43 -13.10
C PHE A 88 -14.78 12.70 -13.33
N ASN A 89 -15.43 13.84 -13.62
CA ASN A 89 -14.74 15.11 -13.86
C ASN A 89 -13.97 15.60 -12.61
N LYS A 90 -14.55 15.43 -11.41
CA LYS A 90 -13.89 15.75 -10.16
C LYS A 90 -12.67 14.88 -9.95
N THR A 91 -12.79 13.58 -10.20
CA THR A 91 -11.68 12.60 -10.12
C THR A 91 -10.56 12.97 -11.08
N GLU A 92 -10.84 13.23 -12.35
CA GLU A 92 -9.82 13.63 -13.33
C GLU A 92 -9.13 14.95 -12.94
N ARG A 93 -9.87 15.92 -12.42
CA ARG A 93 -9.29 17.19 -11.93
C ARG A 93 -8.35 16.97 -10.76
N GLN A 94 -8.74 16.14 -9.78
CA GLN A 94 -7.89 15.80 -8.64
C GLN A 94 -6.63 15.04 -9.07
N LEU A 95 -6.77 14.02 -9.91
CA LEU A 95 -5.65 13.29 -10.50
C LEU A 95 -4.65 14.22 -11.18
N ARG A 96 -5.14 15.17 -11.98
CA ARG A 96 -4.29 16.12 -12.69
C ARG A 96 -3.59 17.08 -11.73
N ASN A 97 -4.33 17.70 -10.81
CA ASN A 97 -3.78 18.76 -9.97
C ASN A 97 -2.92 18.18 -8.83
N VAL A 98 -3.48 17.27 -8.03
CA VAL A 98 -2.76 16.69 -6.88
C VAL A 98 -1.71 15.68 -7.36
N GLY A 99 -2.06 14.82 -8.32
CA GLY A 99 -1.13 13.83 -8.85
C GLY A 99 0.09 14.45 -9.52
N ASN A 100 -0.08 15.53 -10.31
CA ASN A 100 1.06 16.24 -10.93
C ASN A 100 1.92 16.95 -9.88
N LEU A 101 1.30 17.59 -8.88
CA LEU A 101 2.05 18.24 -7.79
C LEU A 101 2.90 17.21 -7.05
N VAL A 102 2.29 16.10 -6.64
CA VAL A 102 2.98 15.03 -5.90
C VAL A 102 4.08 14.40 -6.77
N PHE A 103 3.84 14.22 -8.07
CA PHE A 103 4.86 13.70 -8.99
C PHE A 103 6.09 14.61 -9.06
N VAL A 104 5.91 15.93 -9.19
CA VAL A 104 7.04 16.90 -9.20
C VAL A 104 7.79 16.88 -7.87
N VAL A 105 7.07 16.87 -6.75
CA VAL A 105 7.67 16.82 -5.41
C VAL A 105 8.48 15.52 -5.21
N ILE A 106 7.93 14.37 -5.59
CA ILE A 106 8.62 13.09 -5.50
C ILE A 106 9.88 13.06 -6.37
N LEU A 107 9.79 13.58 -7.60
CA LEU A 107 10.96 13.68 -8.48
C LEU A 107 12.08 14.47 -7.82
N ALA A 108 11.77 15.65 -7.30
CA ALA A 108 12.76 16.52 -6.64
C ALA A 108 13.38 15.85 -5.39
N ILE A 109 12.56 15.24 -4.55
CA ILE A 109 13.02 14.54 -3.34
C ILE A 109 13.97 13.39 -3.72
N GLY A 110 13.61 12.55 -4.69
CA GLY A 110 14.46 11.41 -5.09
C GLY A 110 15.77 11.85 -5.70
N VAL A 111 15.78 12.93 -6.52
CA VAL A 111 17.03 13.51 -7.04
C VAL A 111 17.90 14.02 -5.90
N ALA A 112 17.34 14.71 -4.90
CA ALA A 112 18.09 15.18 -3.73
C ALA A 112 18.71 14.03 -2.91
N PHE A 113 18.02 12.90 -2.78
CA PHE A 113 18.59 11.70 -2.15
C PHE A 113 19.73 11.08 -2.96
N ILE A 114 19.62 11.07 -4.31
CA ILE A 114 20.66 10.53 -5.17
C ILE A 114 21.90 11.45 -5.14
N GLU A 115 21.71 12.77 -5.19
CA GLU A 115 22.78 13.76 -5.10
C GLU A 115 23.59 13.55 -3.80
N ARG A 116 22.91 13.41 -2.67
CA ARG A 116 23.55 13.25 -1.37
C ARG A 116 24.50 12.04 -1.30
N HIS A 117 24.18 10.94 -1.99
CA HIS A 117 24.93 9.70 -1.88
C HIS A 117 25.83 9.37 -3.06
N ASN A 118 25.55 9.88 -4.25
CA ASN A 118 26.22 9.49 -5.50
C ASN A 118 26.55 10.64 -6.46
N ASN A 119 26.65 11.86 -5.98
CA ASN A 119 27.06 13.04 -6.76
C ASN A 119 26.34 13.12 -8.12
N LEU A 120 24.99 13.03 -8.12
CA LEU A 120 24.14 13.10 -9.31
C LEU A 120 24.47 12.03 -10.38
N ASN A 121 24.75 10.81 -9.97
CA ASN A 121 24.99 9.73 -10.92
C ASN A 121 23.79 9.53 -11.86
N ILE A 122 24.00 9.78 -13.16
CA ILE A 122 22.96 9.73 -14.20
C ILE A 122 22.26 8.35 -14.27
N TYR A 123 22.96 7.26 -13.93
CA TYR A 123 22.42 5.91 -13.90
C TYR A 123 21.23 5.81 -12.92
N TYR A 124 21.40 6.30 -11.70
CA TYR A 124 20.33 6.27 -10.69
C TYR A 124 19.24 7.33 -10.94
N ILE A 125 19.62 8.50 -11.45
CA ILE A 125 18.65 9.56 -11.80
C ILE A 125 17.73 9.06 -12.91
N ALA A 126 18.25 8.46 -13.97
CA ALA A 126 17.43 7.94 -15.06
C ALA A 126 16.50 6.80 -14.60
N ALA A 127 17.03 5.87 -13.81
CA ALA A 127 16.20 4.81 -13.21
C ALA A 127 15.09 5.38 -12.32
N TRP A 128 15.39 6.41 -11.51
CA TRP A 128 14.42 7.09 -10.67
C TRP A 128 13.32 7.79 -11.46
N VAL A 129 13.68 8.57 -12.49
CA VAL A 129 12.71 9.30 -13.33
C VAL A 129 11.75 8.31 -14.00
N ILE A 130 12.27 7.21 -14.54
CA ILE A 130 11.47 6.15 -15.17
C ILE A 130 10.53 5.50 -14.14
N TYR A 131 11.06 5.19 -12.95
CA TYR A 131 10.28 4.57 -11.89
C TYR A 131 9.18 5.49 -11.36
N ALA A 132 9.50 6.76 -11.08
CA ALA A 132 8.53 7.75 -10.61
C ALA A 132 7.42 8.01 -11.64
N ALA A 133 7.77 8.07 -12.93
CA ALA A 133 6.79 8.18 -14.02
C ALA A 133 5.86 6.94 -14.06
N ALA A 134 6.42 5.75 -13.92
CA ALA A 134 5.64 4.52 -13.85
C ALA A 134 4.73 4.46 -12.62
N ALA A 135 5.22 4.89 -11.46
CA ALA A 135 4.43 4.98 -10.22
C ALA A 135 3.28 5.99 -10.35
N TYR A 136 3.51 7.12 -11.03
CA TYR A 136 2.45 8.08 -11.34
C TYR A 136 1.37 7.47 -12.27
N ILE A 137 1.77 6.71 -13.29
CA ILE A 137 0.84 5.99 -14.15
C ILE A 137 0.05 4.95 -13.35
N ASN A 138 0.73 4.23 -12.46
CA ASN A 138 0.09 3.25 -11.59
C ASN A 138 -0.92 3.90 -10.62
N PHE A 139 -0.61 5.09 -10.12
CA PHE A 139 -1.53 5.91 -9.33
C PHE A 139 -2.81 6.27 -10.13
N LYS A 140 -2.68 6.69 -11.40
CA LYS A 140 -3.83 6.92 -12.28
C LYS A 140 -4.64 5.64 -12.51
N ASN A 141 -3.98 4.52 -12.74
CA ASN A 141 -4.62 3.22 -12.92
C ASN A 141 -5.44 2.80 -11.70
N TYR A 142 -4.96 3.12 -10.49
CA TYR A 142 -5.67 2.83 -9.25
C TYR A 142 -7.01 3.57 -9.20
N TYR A 143 -7.05 4.85 -9.55
CA TYR A 143 -8.29 5.62 -9.64
C TYR A 143 -9.25 5.08 -10.70
N PHE A 144 -8.75 4.86 -11.92
CA PHE A 144 -9.56 4.32 -12.99
C PHE A 144 -10.13 2.95 -12.65
N SER A 145 -9.34 2.10 -12.00
CA SER A 145 -9.81 0.79 -11.59
C SER A 145 -10.97 0.87 -10.59
N ASN A 146 -10.90 1.75 -9.59
CA ASN A 146 -11.96 1.94 -8.60
C ASN A 146 -13.25 2.50 -9.27
N PHE A 147 -13.10 3.40 -10.22
CA PHE A 147 -14.23 3.91 -11.00
C PHE A 147 -14.88 2.80 -11.86
N ILE A 148 -14.07 2.02 -12.59
CA ILE A 148 -14.53 0.92 -13.44
C ILE A 148 -15.18 -0.20 -12.60
N GLU A 149 -14.61 -0.50 -11.43
CA GLU A 149 -15.17 -1.49 -10.50
C GLU A 149 -16.48 -0.99 -9.88
N GLY A 150 -16.61 0.32 -9.62
CA GLY A 150 -17.86 0.96 -9.22
C GLY A 150 -18.96 0.85 -10.29
N LEU A 151 -18.61 0.86 -11.56
CA LEU A 151 -19.53 0.58 -12.68
C LEU A 151 -19.86 -0.93 -12.86
N HIS A 152 -19.53 -1.77 -11.87
CA HIS A 152 -19.74 -3.22 -11.86
C HIS A 152 -18.89 -4.03 -12.86
N PHE A 153 -17.86 -3.43 -13.51
CA PHE A 153 -16.90 -4.15 -14.37
C PHE A 153 -15.75 -4.80 -13.59
N ILE A 154 -16.04 -5.32 -12.41
CA ILE A 154 -15.03 -5.87 -11.47
C ILE A 154 -14.25 -7.01 -12.13
N THR A 155 -14.93 -7.93 -12.83
CA THR A 155 -14.29 -9.08 -13.48
C THR A 155 -13.25 -8.66 -14.51
N SER A 156 -13.56 -7.68 -15.35
CA SER A 156 -12.66 -7.16 -16.39
C SER A 156 -11.46 -6.44 -15.78
N SER A 157 -11.69 -5.60 -14.76
CA SER A 157 -10.63 -4.90 -14.03
C SER A 157 -9.68 -5.89 -13.34
N GLN A 158 -10.20 -6.82 -12.56
CA GLN A 158 -9.39 -7.79 -11.81
C GLN A 158 -8.62 -8.76 -12.72
N ARG A 159 -9.21 -9.16 -13.87
CA ARG A 159 -8.52 -9.97 -14.88
C ARG A 159 -7.31 -9.24 -15.46
N MET A 160 -7.46 -7.97 -15.82
CA MET A 160 -6.35 -7.18 -16.36
C MET A 160 -5.29 -6.87 -15.32
N LYS A 161 -5.67 -6.53 -14.08
CA LYS A 161 -4.72 -6.37 -12.97
C LYS A 161 -3.89 -7.64 -12.77
N PHE A 162 -4.51 -8.81 -12.78
CA PHE A 162 -3.82 -10.10 -12.66
C PHE A 162 -2.83 -10.31 -13.79
N PHE A 163 -3.25 -10.12 -15.04
CA PHE A 163 -2.38 -10.25 -16.21
C PHE A 163 -1.19 -9.27 -16.14
N CYS A 164 -1.43 -7.98 -15.87
CA CYS A 164 -0.38 -6.97 -15.75
C CYS A 164 0.58 -7.27 -14.59
N SER A 165 0.09 -7.80 -13.48
CA SER A 165 0.92 -8.21 -12.35
C SER A 165 1.86 -9.37 -12.73
N ILE A 166 1.38 -10.36 -13.48
CA ILE A 166 2.23 -11.46 -13.98
C ILE A 166 3.29 -10.91 -14.92
N VAL A 167 2.90 -10.13 -15.93
CA VAL A 167 3.83 -9.55 -16.90
C VAL A 167 4.89 -8.70 -16.20
N GLY A 168 4.47 -7.80 -15.29
CA GLY A 168 5.40 -6.98 -14.53
C GLY A 168 6.40 -7.78 -13.71
N THR A 169 5.93 -8.83 -13.01
CA THR A 169 6.80 -9.70 -12.21
C THR A 169 7.79 -10.48 -13.10
N ILE A 170 7.32 -11.06 -14.21
CA ILE A 170 8.18 -11.81 -15.14
C ILE A 170 9.24 -10.88 -15.73
N VAL A 171 8.85 -9.70 -16.22
CA VAL A 171 9.80 -8.72 -16.79
C VAL A 171 10.82 -8.30 -15.74
N THR A 172 10.40 -7.94 -14.53
CA THR A 172 11.31 -7.55 -13.44
C THR A 172 12.27 -8.69 -13.10
N ALA A 173 11.78 -9.92 -12.92
CA ALA A 173 12.61 -11.07 -12.62
C ALA A 173 13.62 -11.38 -13.74
N SER A 174 13.17 -11.37 -15.00
CA SER A 174 14.04 -11.61 -16.16
C SER A 174 15.14 -10.54 -16.27
N LEU A 175 14.80 -9.28 -16.09
CA LEU A 175 15.79 -8.19 -16.15
C LEU A 175 16.77 -8.23 -14.97
N LEU A 176 16.34 -8.66 -13.77
CA LEU A 176 17.24 -8.90 -12.64
C LEU A 176 18.26 -9.99 -12.98
N VAL A 177 17.81 -11.13 -13.53
CA VAL A 177 18.69 -12.25 -13.92
C VAL A 177 19.65 -11.84 -15.04
N LEU A 178 19.20 -10.98 -15.97
CA LEU A 178 20.02 -10.45 -17.07
C LEU A 178 21.01 -9.34 -16.63
N GLY A 179 21.01 -8.93 -15.35
CA GLY A 179 21.97 -7.98 -14.81
C GLY A 179 21.65 -6.52 -15.09
N PHE A 180 20.38 -6.17 -15.37
CA PHE A 180 19.97 -4.76 -15.58
C PHE A 180 19.92 -3.93 -14.27
N GLY A 181 20.26 -4.51 -13.12
CA GLY A 181 20.33 -3.80 -11.84
C GLY A 181 19.00 -3.12 -11.46
N ILE A 182 19.08 -1.87 -11.01
CA ILE A 182 17.92 -1.09 -10.56
C ILE A 182 16.90 -0.81 -11.68
N TYR A 183 17.30 -0.83 -12.96
CA TYR A 183 16.38 -0.65 -14.08
C TYR A 183 15.35 -1.75 -14.20
N ALA A 184 15.62 -2.96 -13.69
CA ALA A 184 14.67 -4.05 -13.68
C ALA A 184 13.36 -3.67 -12.99
N LEU A 185 13.45 -2.95 -11.84
CA LEU A 185 12.29 -2.41 -11.12
C LEU A 185 11.51 -1.41 -11.97
N SER A 186 12.23 -0.43 -12.52
CA SER A 186 11.64 0.69 -13.26
C SER A 186 10.93 0.21 -14.53
N ILE A 187 11.59 -0.63 -15.33
CA ILE A 187 11.06 -1.14 -16.60
C ILE A 187 9.87 -2.09 -16.34
N GLY A 188 9.98 -2.99 -15.36
CA GLY A 188 8.88 -3.90 -15.01
C GLY A 188 7.61 -3.15 -14.60
N LEU A 189 7.74 -2.07 -13.81
CA LEU A 189 6.62 -1.24 -13.42
C LEU A 189 6.07 -0.42 -14.60
N VAL A 190 6.92 0.14 -15.47
CA VAL A 190 6.49 0.85 -16.68
C VAL A 190 5.65 -0.04 -17.57
N ILE A 191 6.14 -1.22 -17.92
CA ILE A 191 5.45 -2.14 -18.82
C ILE A 191 4.09 -2.53 -18.26
N SER A 192 4.04 -2.96 -17.00
CA SER A 192 2.79 -3.39 -16.37
C SER A 192 1.77 -2.24 -16.24
N SER A 193 2.23 -1.05 -15.84
CA SER A 193 1.35 0.10 -15.66
C SER A 193 0.85 0.68 -16.98
N MET A 194 1.69 0.68 -18.04
CA MET A 194 1.29 1.14 -19.37
C MET A 194 0.29 0.21 -20.05
N ILE A 195 0.46 -1.11 -19.96
CA ILE A 195 -0.51 -2.09 -20.48
C ILE A 195 -1.87 -1.86 -19.82
N LEU A 196 -1.89 -1.69 -18.49
CA LEU A 196 -3.13 -1.47 -17.74
C LEU A 196 -3.78 -0.13 -18.09
N LEU A 197 -2.97 0.94 -18.20
CA LEU A 197 -3.45 2.26 -18.61
C LEU A 197 -4.07 2.23 -20.00
N PHE A 198 -3.37 1.61 -20.96
CA PHE A 198 -3.87 1.49 -22.34
C PHE A 198 -5.20 0.75 -22.39
N TYR A 199 -5.32 -0.38 -21.67
CA TYR A 199 -6.57 -1.12 -21.57
C TYR A 199 -7.71 -0.28 -20.99
N TYR A 200 -7.48 0.41 -19.87
CA TYR A 200 -8.51 1.24 -19.25
C TYR A 200 -8.91 2.42 -20.15
N GLN A 201 -7.95 3.08 -20.77
CA GLN A 201 -8.21 4.22 -21.65
C GLN A 201 -9.05 3.82 -22.87
N THR A 202 -8.71 2.72 -23.53
CA THR A 202 -9.39 2.30 -24.75
C THR A 202 -10.79 1.75 -24.52
N HIS A 203 -10.98 0.93 -23.48
CA HIS A 203 -12.23 0.20 -23.28
C HIS A 203 -13.25 0.94 -22.40
N PHE A 204 -12.81 1.84 -21.52
CA PHE A 204 -13.68 2.46 -20.53
C PHE A 204 -13.59 3.98 -20.51
N ILE A 205 -12.39 4.54 -20.35
CA ILE A 205 -12.22 5.95 -20.01
C ILE A 205 -12.59 6.86 -21.17
N LYS A 206 -12.17 6.55 -22.41
CA LYS A 206 -12.53 7.37 -23.59
C LYS A 206 -14.04 7.50 -23.78
N PRO A 207 -14.84 6.42 -23.78
CA PRO A 207 -16.30 6.51 -23.86
C PRO A 207 -16.91 7.30 -22.72
N ILE A 208 -16.44 7.09 -21.48
CA ILE A 208 -16.95 7.78 -20.30
C ILE A 208 -16.61 9.28 -20.33
N ARG A 209 -15.43 9.66 -20.81
CA ARG A 209 -15.02 11.07 -20.93
C ARG A 209 -15.91 11.83 -21.91
N VAL A 210 -16.22 11.23 -23.06
CA VAL A 210 -17.16 11.82 -24.04
C VAL A 210 -18.53 12.04 -23.40
N PHE A 211 -19.01 11.05 -22.67
CA PHE A 211 -20.27 11.13 -21.94
C PHE A 211 -20.23 12.22 -20.84
N ALA A 212 -19.15 12.30 -20.04
CA ALA A 212 -19.04 13.22 -18.92
C ALA A 212 -18.99 14.70 -19.34
N VAL A 213 -18.50 15.01 -20.54
CA VAL A 213 -18.51 16.36 -21.10
C VAL A 213 -19.93 16.80 -21.46
N SER A 214 -20.77 15.89 -21.93
CA SER A 214 -22.15 16.21 -22.40
C SER A 214 -23.18 16.38 -21.28
N HIS A 215 -22.88 15.97 -20.02
CA HIS A 215 -23.85 15.91 -18.91
C HIS A 215 -23.39 16.69 -17.65
N ALA A 216 -22.65 17.77 -17.81
CA ALA A 216 -22.10 18.53 -16.69
C ALA A 216 -23.15 19.39 -15.98
N SER A 217 -23.62 18.97 -14.81
CA SER A 217 -24.23 19.88 -13.82
C SER A 217 -24.26 19.27 -12.39
N PRO A 218 -23.98 20.00 -11.32
CA PRO A 218 -23.86 19.45 -9.99
C PRO A 218 -25.16 19.51 -9.19
N LYS A 219 -25.48 18.45 -8.44
CA LYS A 219 -26.31 18.55 -7.23
C LYS A 219 -25.41 18.84 -6.03
N SER A 220 -25.66 19.96 -5.34
CA SER A 220 -24.76 20.50 -4.30
C SER A 220 -24.75 19.75 -2.97
N TYR A 221 -25.80 19.00 -2.62
CA TYR A 221 -25.97 18.48 -1.26
C TYR A 221 -25.25 17.15 -0.96
N GLU A 222 -25.29 16.18 -1.85
CA GLU A 222 -24.62 14.89 -1.61
C GLU A 222 -23.10 14.96 -1.72
N LEU A 223 -22.61 15.98 -2.38
CA LEU A 223 -21.20 16.21 -2.67
C LEU A 223 -20.45 16.88 -1.51
N SER A 224 -21.14 17.61 -0.64
CA SER A 224 -20.54 18.13 0.58
C SER A 224 -20.12 17.02 1.55
N LYS A 225 -20.86 15.92 1.59
CA LYS A 225 -20.50 14.72 2.37
C LYS A 225 -19.22 14.05 1.85
N PHE A 226 -19.06 13.98 0.51
CA PHE A 226 -17.84 13.47 -0.10
C PHE A 226 -16.60 14.25 0.34
N ASP A 227 -16.67 15.60 0.29
CA ASP A 227 -15.52 16.45 0.63
C ASP A 227 -15.19 16.42 2.12
N VAL A 228 -16.19 16.33 2.99
CA VAL A 228 -15.99 16.20 4.46
C VAL A 228 -15.35 14.86 4.81
N LEU A 229 -15.80 13.77 4.18
CA LEU A 229 -15.21 12.44 4.39
C LEU A 229 -13.78 12.37 3.86
N ALA A 230 -13.50 12.91 2.66
CA ALA A 230 -12.18 12.95 2.09
C ALA A 230 -11.17 13.64 3.03
N LYS A 231 -11.54 14.79 3.61
CA LYS A 231 -10.67 15.52 4.56
C LYS A 231 -10.30 14.69 5.80
N LYS A 232 -11.22 13.89 6.34
CA LYS A 232 -10.94 13.00 7.50
C LYS A 232 -9.97 11.87 7.13
N TYR A 233 -10.10 11.30 5.94
CA TYR A 233 -9.20 10.24 5.47
C TYR A 233 -7.78 10.74 5.20
N ILE A 234 -7.59 11.98 4.74
CA ILE A 234 -6.27 12.59 4.49
C ILE A 234 -5.34 12.40 5.68
N ILE A 235 -5.80 12.78 6.88
CA ILE A 235 -4.99 12.73 8.11
C ILE A 235 -4.56 11.30 8.44
N SER A 236 -5.48 10.34 8.34
CA SER A 236 -5.17 8.93 8.58
C SER A 236 -4.17 8.37 7.59
N PHE A 237 -4.26 8.74 6.30
CA PHE A 237 -3.33 8.28 5.27
C PHE A 237 -1.93 8.89 5.42
N ILE A 238 -1.85 10.20 5.76
CA ILE A 238 -0.56 10.86 6.08
C ILE A 238 0.09 10.17 7.27
N SER A 239 -0.66 9.93 8.33
CA SER A 239 -0.14 9.24 9.52
C SER A 239 0.35 7.84 9.19
N GLY A 240 -0.41 7.08 8.42
CA GLY A 240 -0.01 5.74 7.98
C GLY A 240 1.30 5.76 7.16
N TYR A 241 1.44 6.70 6.22
CA TYR A 241 2.68 6.84 5.47
C TYR A 241 3.87 7.13 6.38
N LEU A 242 3.75 8.10 7.28
CA LEU A 242 4.82 8.50 8.18
C LEU A 242 5.22 7.38 9.16
N ILE A 243 4.29 6.54 9.58
CA ILE A 243 4.59 5.40 10.46
C ILE A 243 5.31 4.27 9.68
N PHE A 244 4.85 3.92 8.48
CA PHE A 244 5.29 2.69 7.82
C PHE A 244 6.31 2.88 6.70
N ASN A 245 6.39 4.07 6.09
CA ASN A 245 7.23 4.28 4.91
C ASN A 245 8.41 5.24 5.13
N THR A 246 8.65 5.75 6.36
CA THR A 246 9.75 6.68 6.63
C THR A 246 11.04 6.01 7.07
N PHE A 247 11.01 4.75 7.51
CA PHE A 247 12.20 4.04 7.98
C PHE A 247 13.31 3.99 6.92
N VAL A 248 12.98 3.65 5.66
CA VAL A 248 13.96 3.57 4.58
C VAL A 248 14.50 4.96 4.19
N PRO A 249 13.66 5.99 3.94
CA PRO A 249 14.15 7.35 3.72
C PRO A 249 14.99 7.89 4.88
N VAL A 250 14.58 7.71 6.12
CA VAL A 250 15.36 8.17 7.29
C VAL A 250 16.71 7.44 7.36
N SER A 251 16.73 6.14 7.12
CA SER A 251 17.96 5.35 7.09
C SER A 251 18.89 5.76 5.95
N SER A 252 18.35 6.15 4.80
CA SER A 252 19.13 6.69 3.69
C SER A 252 19.63 8.10 4.02
N LEU A 253 18.82 8.95 4.65
CA LEU A 253 19.17 10.35 4.95
C LEU A 253 20.32 10.47 5.96
N VAL A 254 20.31 9.66 7.02
CA VAL A 254 21.25 9.75 8.16
C VAL A 254 22.38 8.74 8.05
N GLY A 255 22.10 7.57 7.46
CA GLY A 255 23.05 6.48 7.29
C GLY A 255 23.62 6.42 5.87
N SER A 256 23.47 5.27 5.21
CA SER A 256 23.96 5.03 3.86
C SER A 256 22.90 4.36 2.98
N SER A 257 23.11 4.36 1.65
CA SER A 257 22.26 3.62 0.72
C SER A 257 22.28 2.12 1.02
N GLU A 258 23.41 1.56 1.42
CA GLU A 258 23.52 0.15 1.82
C GLU A 258 22.71 -0.17 3.07
N PHE A 259 22.79 0.71 4.08
CA PHE A 259 22.01 0.54 5.31
C PHE A 259 20.51 0.64 5.03
N SER A 260 20.08 1.59 4.21
CA SER A 260 18.68 1.71 3.80
C SER A 260 18.18 0.48 3.05
N GLY A 261 19.06 -0.17 2.28
CA GLY A 261 18.78 -1.45 1.61
C GLY A 261 18.56 -2.58 2.59
N LYS A 262 19.36 -2.66 3.65
CA LYS A 262 19.19 -3.66 4.74
C LYS A 262 17.86 -3.44 5.48
N VAL A 263 17.53 -2.19 5.79
CA VAL A 263 16.25 -1.81 6.42
C VAL A 263 15.08 -2.21 5.51
N GLY A 264 15.14 -1.85 4.25
CA GLY A 264 14.07 -2.12 3.29
C GLY A 264 13.81 -3.61 3.07
N LEU A 265 14.85 -4.42 2.90
CA LEU A 265 14.73 -5.88 2.73
C LEU A 265 14.13 -6.53 3.97
N SER A 266 14.61 -6.14 5.16
CA SER A 266 14.10 -6.68 6.43
C SER A 266 12.63 -6.33 6.64
N ILE A 267 12.22 -5.07 6.37
CA ILE A 267 10.82 -4.65 6.42
C ILE A 267 9.99 -5.44 5.41
N ALA A 268 10.45 -5.59 4.17
CA ALA A 268 9.70 -6.29 3.12
C ALA A 268 9.46 -7.76 3.48
N LEU A 269 10.44 -8.45 4.09
CA LEU A 269 10.30 -9.82 4.58
C LEU A 269 9.26 -9.90 5.72
N VAL A 270 9.37 -9.04 6.72
CA VAL A 270 8.43 -9.04 7.86
C VAL A 270 7.02 -8.63 7.42
N MET A 271 6.90 -7.68 6.49
CA MET A 271 5.61 -7.32 5.89
C MET A 271 4.96 -8.48 5.13
N ALA A 272 5.75 -9.33 4.46
CA ALA A 272 5.21 -10.52 3.79
C ALA A 272 4.61 -11.50 4.83
N ILE A 273 5.31 -11.76 5.93
CA ILE A 273 4.81 -12.57 7.06
C ILE A 273 3.53 -11.95 7.65
N PHE A 274 3.56 -10.65 7.91
CA PHE A 274 2.41 -9.89 8.41
C PHE A 274 1.20 -9.98 7.47
N ALA A 275 1.38 -9.79 6.17
CA ALA A 275 0.31 -9.84 5.18
C ALA A 275 -0.38 -11.21 5.13
N LEU A 276 0.41 -12.29 5.19
CA LEU A 276 -0.12 -13.65 5.27
C LEU A 276 -0.97 -13.85 6.53
N ALA A 277 -0.46 -13.45 7.68
CA ALA A 277 -1.18 -13.57 8.96
C ALA A 277 -2.44 -12.70 9.01
N ASN A 278 -2.35 -11.46 8.52
CA ASN A 278 -3.49 -10.54 8.48
C ASN A 278 -4.62 -11.02 7.55
N SER A 279 -4.31 -11.85 6.56
CA SER A 279 -5.31 -12.39 5.63
C SER A 279 -6.40 -13.21 6.33
N PHE A 280 -6.08 -13.91 7.43
CA PHE A 280 -7.06 -14.68 8.22
C PHE A 280 -8.17 -13.79 8.80
N ILE A 281 -7.84 -12.54 9.10
CA ILE A 281 -8.77 -11.54 9.63
C ILE A 281 -9.52 -10.85 8.49
N GLN A 282 -8.78 -10.38 7.46
CA GLN A 282 -9.33 -9.62 6.35
C GLN A 282 -10.44 -10.37 5.60
N VAL A 283 -10.30 -11.68 5.40
CA VAL A 283 -11.31 -12.52 4.75
C VAL A 283 -12.61 -12.58 5.56
N LYS A 284 -12.57 -12.39 6.88
CA LYS A 284 -13.74 -12.43 7.76
C LYS A 284 -14.42 -11.08 7.99
N ILE A 285 -13.78 -9.97 7.61
CA ILE A 285 -14.34 -8.62 7.82
C ILE A 285 -15.76 -8.45 7.24
N PRO A 286 -16.06 -8.87 5.99
CA PRO A 286 -17.42 -8.72 5.46
C PRO A 286 -18.48 -9.46 6.28
N ILE A 287 -18.12 -10.64 6.78
CA ILE A 287 -19.03 -11.47 7.62
C ILE A 287 -19.22 -10.78 8.98
N ILE A 288 -18.13 -10.29 9.60
CA ILE A 288 -18.19 -9.57 10.87
C ILE A 288 -19.06 -8.32 10.74
N ASN A 289 -18.86 -7.51 9.68
CA ASN A 289 -19.65 -6.32 9.43
C ASN A 289 -21.14 -6.63 9.24
N SER A 290 -21.47 -7.73 8.53
CA SER A 290 -22.85 -8.17 8.33
C SER A 290 -23.53 -8.55 9.66
N HIS A 291 -22.84 -9.29 10.54
CA HIS A 291 -23.37 -9.65 11.85
C HIS A 291 -23.54 -8.43 12.77
N ILE A 292 -22.60 -7.47 12.75
CA ILE A 292 -22.75 -6.23 13.50
C ILE A 292 -23.96 -5.44 12.99
N ALA A 293 -24.12 -5.29 11.68
CA ALA A 293 -25.25 -4.59 11.08
C ALA A 293 -26.62 -5.25 11.37
N SER A 294 -26.65 -6.56 11.55
CA SER A 294 -27.85 -7.32 11.92
C SER A 294 -28.10 -7.42 13.43
N GLY A 295 -27.32 -6.73 14.28
CA GLY A 295 -27.45 -6.75 15.74
C GLY A 295 -26.89 -8.02 16.42
N GLN A 296 -26.21 -8.90 15.69
CA GLN A 296 -25.60 -10.13 16.20
C GLN A 296 -24.16 -9.93 16.65
N ALA A 297 -23.93 -8.96 17.53
CA ALA A 297 -22.58 -8.57 17.96
C ALA A 297 -21.78 -9.71 18.62
N SER A 298 -22.45 -10.59 19.39
CA SER A 298 -21.80 -11.73 20.05
C SER A 298 -21.21 -12.73 19.05
N LEU A 299 -21.91 -12.99 17.94
CA LEU A 299 -21.44 -13.88 16.87
C LEU A 299 -20.27 -13.23 16.11
N ALA A 300 -20.40 -11.93 15.79
CA ALA A 300 -19.31 -11.15 15.19
C ALA A 300 -18.04 -11.21 16.06
N HIS A 301 -18.19 -11.05 17.37
CA HIS A 301 -17.09 -11.12 18.35
C HIS A 301 -16.42 -12.50 18.36
N SER A 302 -17.20 -13.58 18.36
CA SER A 302 -16.67 -14.95 18.33
C SER A 302 -15.85 -15.22 17.07
N ILE A 303 -16.39 -14.85 15.89
CA ILE A 303 -15.69 -14.98 14.59
C ILE A 303 -14.39 -14.16 14.60
N PHE A 304 -14.46 -12.91 15.06
CA PHE A 304 -13.31 -12.03 15.17
C PHE A 304 -12.22 -12.63 16.06
N LYS A 305 -12.55 -13.02 17.30
CA LYS A 305 -11.61 -13.58 18.27
C LYS A 305 -10.91 -14.83 17.72
N LYS A 306 -11.67 -15.76 17.11
CA LYS A 306 -11.10 -16.96 16.48
C LYS A 306 -10.13 -16.61 15.36
N SER A 307 -10.49 -15.68 14.47
CA SER A 307 -9.65 -15.28 13.35
C SER A 307 -8.38 -14.53 13.80
N LEU A 308 -8.51 -13.71 14.84
CA LEU A 308 -7.38 -13.01 15.45
C LEU A 308 -6.35 -13.99 16.02
N TRP A 309 -6.79 -14.97 16.82
CA TRP A 309 -5.87 -15.94 17.42
C TRP A 309 -5.22 -16.83 16.37
N ILE A 310 -5.94 -17.28 15.34
CA ILE A 310 -5.35 -18.05 14.24
C ILE A 310 -4.28 -17.21 13.52
N GLY A 311 -4.60 -15.96 13.16
CA GLY A 311 -3.65 -15.07 12.49
C GLY A 311 -2.42 -14.76 13.36
N PHE A 312 -2.62 -14.51 14.66
CA PHE A 312 -1.52 -14.20 15.57
C PHE A 312 -0.61 -15.41 15.82
N LEU A 313 -1.15 -16.60 16.03
CA LEU A 313 -0.36 -17.83 16.16
C LEU A 313 0.40 -18.17 14.88
N PHE A 314 -0.23 -17.98 13.72
CA PHE A 314 0.42 -18.16 12.43
C PHE A 314 1.57 -17.17 12.23
N TYR A 315 1.35 -15.88 12.58
CA TYR A 315 2.42 -14.87 12.58
C TYR A 315 3.59 -15.27 13.49
N SER A 316 3.29 -15.63 14.74
CA SER A 316 4.30 -16.00 15.74
C SER A 316 5.10 -17.23 15.31
N GLY A 317 4.45 -18.23 14.71
CA GLY A 317 5.12 -19.39 14.16
C GLY A 317 6.10 -19.03 13.05
N LEU A 318 5.66 -18.22 12.07
CA LEU A 318 6.55 -17.77 10.98
C LEU A 318 7.67 -16.84 11.49
N ALA A 319 7.41 -16.00 12.49
CA ALA A 319 8.42 -15.15 13.11
C ALA A 319 9.50 -16.00 13.79
N VAL A 320 9.12 -17.02 14.56
CA VAL A 320 10.07 -17.94 15.19
C VAL A 320 10.88 -18.70 14.15
N VAL A 321 10.23 -19.23 13.11
CA VAL A 321 10.92 -19.92 12.00
C VAL A 321 11.91 -18.98 11.31
N SER A 322 11.55 -17.72 11.06
CA SER A 322 12.45 -16.76 10.43
C SER A 322 13.68 -16.43 11.30
N VAL A 323 13.51 -16.34 12.63
CA VAL A 323 14.63 -16.16 13.58
C VAL A 323 15.54 -17.38 13.60
N ILE A 324 14.96 -18.60 13.61
CA ILE A 324 15.73 -19.85 13.56
C ILE A 324 16.55 -19.94 12.27
N ILE A 325 15.92 -19.65 11.12
CA ILE A 325 16.62 -19.64 9.83
C ILE A 325 17.77 -18.62 9.85
N PHE A 326 17.52 -17.43 10.37
CA PHE A 326 18.52 -16.37 10.46
C PHE A 326 19.71 -16.77 11.35
N SER A 327 19.47 -17.52 12.44
CA SER A 327 20.47 -17.78 13.46
C SER A 327 21.26 -19.11 13.28
N LEU A 328 20.67 -20.09 12.60
CA LEU A 328 21.20 -21.48 12.63
C LEU A 328 21.63 -22.03 11.27
N VAL A 329 21.37 -21.34 10.18
CA VAL A 329 21.61 -21.93 8.84
C VAL A 329 22.87 -21.37 8.20
N GLU A 330 23.88 -22.22 8.05
CA GLU A 330 25.17 -21.93 7.40
C GLU A 330 25.15 -22.14 5.86
N HIS A 331 23.98 -22.15 5.24
CA HIS A 331 23.88 -22.30 3.79
C HIS A 331 24.37 -21.04 3.07
N PRO A 332 25.23 -21.13 2.01
CA PRO A 332 25.82 -19.95 1.36
C PRO A 332 24.83 -18.87 0.91
N PHE A 333 23.65 -19.28 0.44
CA PHE A 333 22.58 -18.34 0.07
C PHE A 333 22.05 -17.57 1.29
N LEU A 334 21.87 -18.24 2.43
CA LEU A 334 21.34 -17.63 3.66
C LEU A 334 22.36 -16.70 4.31
N VAL A 335 23.64 -17.04 4.28
CA VAL A 335 24.74 -16.16 4.70
C VAL A 335 24.76 -14.89 3.84
N LYS A 336 24.58 -15.02 2.52
CA LYS A 336 24.46 -13.87 1.63
C LYS A 336 23.21 -13.02 1.96
N LEU A 337 22.08 -13.65 2.23
CA LEU A 337 20.84 -12.97 2.61
C LEU A 337 21.00 -12.22 3.94
N GLU A 338 21.61 -12.86 4.94
CA GLU A 338 21.90 -12.26 6.26
C GLU A 338 22.75 -10.99 6.12
N SER A 339 23.83 -11.02 5.33
CA SER A 339 24.68 -9.85 5.09
C SER A 339 23.93 -8.66 4.47
N ARG A 340 22.81 -8.93 3.79
CA ARG A 340 21.93 -7.96 3.14
C ARG A 340 20.76 -7.47 4.01
N MET A 341 20.62 -8.01 5.23
CA MET A 341 19.57 -7.68 6.19
C MET A 341 20.12 -6.90 7.38
N LEU A 342 19.23 -6.45 8.25
CA LEU A 342 19.57 -5.85 9.54
C LEU A 342 20.19 -6.90 10.48
N THR A 343 20.84 -6.43 11.55
CA THR A 343 21.30 -7.31 12.63
C THR A 343 20.13 -8.09 13.24
N LEU A 344 20.45 -9.27 13.81
CA LEU A 344 19.42 -10.12 14.43
C LEU A 344 18.62 -9.36 15.50
N THR A 345 19.26 -8.51 16.30
CA THR A 345 18.59 -7.67 17.31
C THR A 345 17.54 -6.77 16.67
N ALA A 346 17.91 -5.98 15.64
CA ALA A 346 16.99 -5.09 14.96
C ALA A 346 15.88 -5.87 14.26
N PHE A 347 16.18 -7.05 13.72
CA PHE A 347 15.20 -7.92 13.06
C PHE A 347 14.17 -8.48 14.06
N ILE A 348 14.58 -8.91 15.26
CA ILE A 348 13.68 -9.35 16.34
C ILE A 348 12.77 -8.21 16.79
N ILE A 349 13.33 -7.00 16.99
CA ILE A 349 12.53 -5.82 17.36
C ILE A 349 11.48 -5.53 16.27
N LEU A 350 11.87 -5.61 15.01
CA LEU A 350 10.97 -5.40 13.87
C LEU A 350 9.84 -6.45 13.84
N LEU A 351 10.15 -7.73 14.04
CA LEU A 351 9.16 -8.80 14.17
C LEU A 351 8.19 -8.53 15.33
N ALA A 352 8.68 -8.11 16.47
CA ALA A 352 7.85 -7.76 17.63
C ALA A 352 6.91 -6.58 17.29
N CYS A 353 7.42 -5.52 16.64
CA CYS A 353 6.61 -4.39 16.19
C CYS A 353 5.46 -4.83 15.28
N TYR A 354 5.73 -5.63 14.25
CA TYR A 354 4.68 -6.08 13.33
C TYR A 354 3.71 -7.09 13.98
N GLY A 355 4.15 -7.90 14.95
CA GLY A 355 3.28 -8.76 15.74
C GLY A 355 2.28 -7.97 16.59
N LEU A 356 2.74 -6.92 17.27
CA LEU A 356 1.89 -6.00 18.02
C LEU A 356 1.00 -5.17 17.10
N GLN A 357 1.53 -4.74 15.96
CA GLN A 357 0.75 -4.04 14.92
C GLN A 357 -0.38 -4.91 14.37
N LEU A 358 -0.19 -6.23 14.23
CA LEU A 358 -1.24 -7.15 13.82
C LEU A 358 -2.42 -7.13 14.80
N LEU A 359 -2.14 -7.11 16.11
CA LEU A 359 -3.17 -7.00 17.15
C LEU A 359 -3.89 -5.66 17.07
N VAL A 360 -3.15 -4.56 17.05
CA VAL A 360 -3.70 -3.19 16.95
C VAL A 360 -4.57 -3.04 15.71
N ASN A 361 -4.06 -3.45 14.54
CA ASN A 361 -4.78 -3.34 13.27
C ASN A 361 -6.08 -4.15 13.27
N SER A 362 -6.05 -5.32 13.88
CA SER A 362 -7.21 -6.21 13.99
C SER A 362 -8.30 -5.61 14.89
N TYR A 363 -7.93 -5.18 16.10
CA TYR A 363 -8.87 -4.51 17.01
C TYR A 363 -9.42 -3.22 16.41
N ALA A 364 -8.58 -2.41 15.78
CA ALA A 364 -9.01 -1.20 15.11
C ALA A 364 -10.01 -1.48 13.98
N THR A 365 -9.78 -2.53 13.20
CA THR A 365 -10.70 -2.95 12.14
C THR A 365 -12.06 -3.37 12.70
N TYR A 366 -12.09 -4.11 13.81
CA TYR A 366 -13.33 -4.48 14.49
C TYR A 366 -14.10 -3.26 15.02
N VAL A 367 -13.40 -2.31 15.64
CA VAL A 367 -14.00 -1.07 16.17
C VAL A 367 -14.57 -0.20 15.04
N ARG A 368 -13.87 -0.11 13.90
CA ARG A 368 -14.34 0.61 12.70
C ARG A 368 -15.59 0.00 12.07
N ALA A 369 -15.87 -1.28 12.29
CA ALA A 369 -17.09 -1.93 11.82
C ALA A 369 -18.37 -1.31 12.43
N PHE A 370 -18.25 -0.56 13.55
CA PHE A 370 -19.33 0.20 14.15
C PHE A 370 -19.44 1.65 13.60
N ASN A 371 -18.83 1.95 12.45
CA ASN A 371 -18.82 3.26 11.79
C ASN A 371 -18.23 4.41 12.62
N ILE A 372 -17.23 4.09 13.47
CA ILE A 372 -16.48 5.07 14.27
C ILE A 372 -15.00 5.06 13.93
N GLU A 373 -14.31 6.20 14.03
CA GLU A 373 -12.88 6.35 13.79
C GLU A 373 -12.22 7.07 14.99
N PRO A 374 -11.95 6.36 16.10
CA PRO A 374 -11.37 6.97 17.29
C PRO A 374 -9.83 7.02 17.27
N PHE A 375 -9.19 6.46 16.22
CA PHE A 375 -7.73 6.26 16.18
C PHE A 375 -6.94 7.43 15.59
N MET A 376 -7.61 8.46 15.04
CA MET A 376 -6.97 9.54 14.29
C MET A 376 -5.91 10.29 15.14
N SER A 377 -6.25 10.70 16.35
CA SER A 377 -5.33 11.47 17.22
C SER A 377 -4.09 10.68 17.60
N GLY A 378 -4.25 9.42 17.99
CA GLY A 378 -3.12 8.56 18.31
C GLY A 378 -2.25 8.23 17.10
N SER A 379 -2.84 8.02 15.93
CA SER A 379 -2.08 7.83 14.69
C SER A 379 -1.24 9.06 14.33
N MET A 380 -1.75 10.28 14.58
CA MET A 380 -0.98 11.52 14.40
C MET A 380 0.22 11.60 15.34
N MET A 381 0.05 11.23 16.62
CA MET A 381 1.18 11.20 17.56
C MET A 381 2.25 10.19 17.13
N LEU A 382 1.85 8.99 16.71
CA LEU A 382 2.77 7.98 16.18
C LEU A 382 3.48 8.44 14.90
N ALA A 383 2.78 9.15 14.02
CA ALA A 383 3.33 9.68 12.78
C ALA A 383 4.48 10.68 13.00
N VAL A 384 4.52 11.34 14.14
CA VAL A 384 5.62 12.22 14.56
C VAL A 384 6.69 11.43 15.34
N TRP A 385 6.25 10.63 16.32
CA TRP A 385 7.14 9.90 17.21
C TRP A 385 8.02 8.87 16.48
N VAL A 386 7.45 8.06 15.59
CA VAL A 386 8.17 6.95 14.95
C VAL A 386 9.32 7.45 14.07
N PRO A 387 9.15 8.43 13.14
CA PRO A 387 10.28 8.95 12.38
C PRO A 387 11.35 9.63 13.24
N ILE A 388 10.96 10.40 14.27
CA ILE A 388 11.90 11.11 15.15
C ILE A 388 12.72 10.10 15.95
N SER A 389 12.09 9.10 16.56
CA SER A 389 12.81 8.07 17.33
C SER A 389 13.77 7.26 16.46
N SER A 390 13.38 6.97 15.21
CA SER A 390 14.22 6.28 14.24
C SER A 390 15.42 7.14 13.81
N PHE A 391 15.21 8.43 13.59
CA PHE A 391 16.27 9.39 13.30
C PHE A 391 17.29 9.45 14.47
N ILE A 392 16.82 9.58 15.70
CA ILE A 392 17.66 9.62 16.89
C ILE A 392 18.49 8.34 17.02
N ALA A 393 17.89 7.16 16.81
CA ALA A 393 18.58 5.88 16.93
C ALA A 393 19.76 5.77 15.93
N ILE A 394 19.57 6.19 14.68
CA ILE A 394 20.64 6.17 13.68
C ILE A 394 21.69 7.23 13.96
N TYR A 395 21.27 8.46 14.27
CA TYR A 395 22.16 9.59 14.51
C TYR A 395 23.08 9.37 15.72
N SER A 396 22.59 8.67 16.76
CA SER A 396 23.36 8.28 17.94
C SER A 396 24.22 7.01 17.76
N ASN A 397 24.36 6.50 16.54
CA ASN A 397 25.08 5.25 16.22
C ASN A 397 24.51 3.97 16.88
N HIS A 398 23.22 3.99 17.25
CA HIS A 398 22.50 2.85 17.80
C HIS A 398 21.49 2.30 16.79
N SER A 399 21.93 2.09 15.56
CA SER A 399 21.06 1.67 14.42
C SER A 399 20.38 0.32 14.65
N GLU A 400 20.87 -0.52 15.54
CA GLU A 400 20.23 -1.77 15.97
C GLU A 400 18.89 -1.54 16.71
N TYR A 401 18.69 -0.36 17.30
CA TYR A 401 17.45 0.05 17.97
C TYR A 401 16.54 0.92 17.10
N LEU A 402 16.72 0.90 15.78
CA LEU A 402 15.95 1.68 14.81
C LEU A 402 14.43 1.64 15.05
N PHE A 403 13.90 0.51 15.44
CA PHE A 403 12.46 0.28 15.67
C PHE A 403 12.06 0.34 17.16
N ALA A 404 12.99 0.60 18.07
CA ALA A 404 12.70 0.57 19.52
C ALA A 404 11.67 1.63 19.92
N GLY A 405 11.71 2.83 19.34
CA GLY A 405 10.73 3.87 19.58
C GLY A 405 9.32 3.47 19.13
N TRP A 406 9.21 2.78 17.98
CA TRP A 406 7.94 2.20 17.53
C TRP A 406 7.47 1.10 18.49
N LEU A 407 8.37 0.19 18.90
CA LEU A 407 8.05 -0.85 19.87
C LEU A 407 7.54 -0.25 21.19
N ALA A 408 8.24 0.76 21.74
CA ALA A 408 7.86 1.43 22.97
C ALA A 408 6.46 2.08 22.90
N SER A 409 6.07 2.59 21.73
CA SER A 409 4.77 3.21 21.55
C SER A 409 3.58 2.25 21.79
N PHE A 410 3.78 0.95 21.59
CA PHE A 410 2.74 -0.05 21.85
C PHE A 410 2.40 -0.21 23.33
N ALA A 411 3.26 0.25 24.26
CA ALA A 411 2.93 0.27 25.69
C ALA A 411 1.70 1.13 26.00
N LEU A 412 1.45 2.17 25.21
CA LEU A 412 0.26 3.01 25.32
C LEU A 412 -0.80 2.66 24.27
N TRP A 413 -0.36 2.39 23.05
CA TRP A 413 -1.26 2.25 21.90
C TRP A 413 -2.07 0.95 21.92
N LEU A 414 -1.47 -0.16 22.31
CA LEU A 414 -2.17 -1.45 22.40
C LEU A 414 -3.24 -1.46 23.52
N PRO A 415 -2.95 -1.04 24.77
CA PRO A 415 -3.98 -0.94 25.81
C PRO A 415 -5.13 -0.01 25.42
N TYR A 416 -4.84 1.14 24.80
CA TYR A 416 -5.88 2.06 24.32
C TYR A 416 -6.78 1.40 23.27
N THR A 417 -6.20 0.69 22.33
CA THR A 417 -6.96 -0.03 21.27
C THR A 417 -7.82 -1.16 21.86
N ILE A 418 -7.28 -1.90 22.83
CA ILE A 418 -8.02 -2.95 23.56
C ILE A 418 -9.16 -2.33 24.37
N TYR A 419 -8.94 -1.21 25.04
CA TYR A 419 -9.98 -0.50 25.78
C TYR A 419 -11.16 -0.12 24.89
N LEU A 420 -10.89 0.49 23.73
CA LEU A 420 -11.94 0.83 22.75
C LEU A 420 -12.69 -0.39 22.22
N TYR A 421 -11.98 -1.49 22.00
CA TYR A 421 -12.57 -2.75 21.60
C TYR A 421 -13.50 -3.31 22.68
N MET A 422 -13.09 -3.26 23.95
CA MET A 422 -13.92 -3.75 25.09
C MET A 422 -15.21 -2.97 25.24
N GLN A 423 -15.25 -1.68 24.88
CA GLN A 423 -16.48 -0.88 24.88
C GLN A 423 -17.46 -1.28 23.78
N LYS A 424 -17.04 -2.05 22.77
CA LYS A 424 -17.85 -2.50 21.63
C LYS A 424 -18.13 -4.00 21.63
N LYS A 425 -17.70 -4.70 22.68
CA LYS A 425 -17.97 -6.11 22.91
C LYS A 425 -19.37 -6.31 23.48
#